data_b9ff5fcd5f3bfb02deec8f30b81153bd
#
_entry.id   b9ff5fcd5f3bfb02deec8f30b81153bd
#
_cell.length_a   1.000
_cell.length_b   1.000
_cell.length_c   1.000
_cell.angle_alpha   90.00
_cell.angle_beta   90.00
_cell.angle_gamma   90.00
#
_symmetry.space_group_name_H-M   'P 1'
#
loop_
_entity.id
_entity.type
_entity.pdbx_description
1 polymer ?
#
loop_
_entity_poly.entity_id
_entity_poly.type
_entity_poly.pdbx_seq_one_letter_code
_entity_poly.pdbx_strand_id
1 'polypeptide(L)'
;MKLNALTYLSLATFSLLVYAACSKDAKKDDPSDVPNPVDSAWTTITDSTINTNNLLVNSSTCPNAPNYGDSIVYVKPKQGGDFFANPVNNIGVNGTYFSWPDGLKINKNSGAINLSQSESGVRYNIAFVKKGTKDTCVSQLIVGGLSYMDAIYVLDQNDTLAKPIFNADPFATSVCDASDDTDYPDNNGNGNNKCVFDDDLPGQKANDQKLRVRTKSGIINLKKSVEDGLFGKNPKNGDSKKVQIRYELNDASQKANQKIAVQVVYYDKASNIPGATQQEVASKRANMLTYKIVNGKPRPPLIIIAGLKK
;
A
#
# COMPACT_ATOMS: atom_id res chain seq x y z
N MET A 1 -56.81 -16.25 -45.28
CA MET A 1 -55.87 -15.12 -45.45
C MET A 1 -54.47 -15.68 -45.47
N LYS A 2 -53.80 -15.78 -46.65
CA LYS A 2 -52.43 -16.35 -46.76
C LYS A 2 -51.46 -15.20 -46.58
N LEU A 3 -50.73 -15.15 -45.47
CA LEU A 3 -49.61 -14.21 -45.27
C LEU A 3 -48.43 -14.73 -46.06
N ASN A 4 -47.89 -13.86 -46.91
CA ASN A 4 -46.79 -14.16 -47.80
C ASN A 4 -45.46 -14.39 -47.05
N ALA A 5 -44.80 -15.48 -47.43
CA ALA A 5 -43.50 -15.90 -46.89
C ALA A 5 -42.35 -14.86 -47.10
N LEU A 6 -42.58 -13.81 -47.87
CA LEU A 6 -41.61 -12.76 -48.13
C LEU A 6 -41.41 -11.76 -47.01
N THR A 7 -42.42 -11.62 -46.11
CA THR A 7 -42.34 -10.68 -45.00
C THR A 7 -41.49 -11.19 -43.81
N TYR A 8 -41.31 -12.52 -43.70
CA TYR A 8 -40.50 -13.12 -42.67
C TYR A 8 -38.97 -13.11 -42.98
N LEU A 9 -38.64 -13.05 -44.29
CA LEU A 9 -37.22 -13.01 -44.71
C LEU A 9 -36.58 -11.64 -44.47
N SER A 10 -37.35 -10.55 -44.55
CA SER A 10 -36.85 -9.18 -44.33
C SER A 10 -36.66 -8.83 -42.87
N LEU A 11 -37.42 -9.47 -41.95
CA LEU A 11 -37.22 -9.26 -40.50
C LEU A 11 -36.04 -10.05 -39.94
N ALA A 12 -35.78 -11.24 -40.52
CA ALA A 12 -34.64 -12.07 -40.08
C ALA A 12 -33.25 -11.49 -40.50
N THR A 13 -33.20 -10.82 -41.61
CA THR A 13 -31.94 -10.18 -42.11
C THR A 13 -31.64 -8.88 -41.34
N PHE A 14 -32.64 -8.18 -40.82
CA PHE A 14 -32.41 -6.96 -40.03
C PHE A 14 -31.95 -7.24 -38.60
N SER A 15 -32.36 -8.36 -38.02
CA SER A 15 -31.89 -8.77 -36.68
C SER A 15 -30.46 -9.30 -36.69
N LEU A 16 -29.94 -9.82 -37.79
CA LEU A 16 -28.58 -10.34 -37.87
C LEU A 16 -27.52 -9.21 -38.07
N LEU A 17 -27.93 -8.04 -38.61
CA LEU A 17 -27.02 -6.90 -38.79
C LEU A 17 -26.83 -6.07 -37.54
N VAL A 18 -27.66 -6.19 -36.49
CA VAL A 18 -27.52 -5.47 -35.24
C VAL A 18 -26.59 -6.21 -34.27
N TYR A 19 -26.39 -7.53 -34.45
CA TYR A 19 -25.48 -8.32 -33.56
C TYR A 19 -24.01 -8.31 -33.97
N ALA A 20 -23.67 -7.78 -35.16
CA ALA A 20 -22.28 -7.73 -35.60
C ALA A 20 -21.55 -6.41 -35.29
N ALA A 21 -22.21 -5.45 -34.60
CA ALA A 21 -21.64 -4.13 -34.31
C ALA A 21 -21.25 -3.89 -32.86
N CYS A 22 -21.33 -4.91 -31.99
CA CYS A 22 -20.98 -4.78 -30.55
C CYS A 22 -20.04 -5.90 -30.10
N SER A 23 -18.92 -6.09 -30.76
CA SER A 23 -17.75 -6.76 -30.18
C SER A 23 -16.47 -5.99 -30.54
N LYS A 24 -16.42 -4.73 -30.15
CA LYS A 24 -15.14 -4.14 -29.74
C LYS A 24 -15.09 -4.33 -28.24
N ASP A 25 -14.12 -5.14 -27.82
CA ASP A 25 -13.72 -5.21 -26.42
C ASP A 25 -13.52 -3.78 -25.90
N ALA A 26 -14.55 -3.25 -25.26
CA ALA A 26 -14.35 -2.15 -24.35
C ALA A 26 -13.52 -2.73 -23.21
N LYS A 27 -12.18 -2.54 -23.27
CA LYS A 27 -11.39 -2.53 -22.04
C LYS A 27 -12.21 -1.71 -21.06
N LYS A 28 -12.65 -2.35 -19.99
CA LYS A 28 -13.12 -1.62 -18.81
C LYS A 28 -11.93 -0.78 -18.39
N ASP A 29 -11.92 0.48 -18.78
CA ASP A 29 -11.02 1.46 -18.21
C ASP A 29 -11.35 1.49 -16.73
N ASP A 30 -10.39 1.05 -15.92
CA ASP A 30 -10.41 1.22 -14.48
C ASP A 30 -10.49 2.74 -14.25
N PRO A 31 -11.51 3.25 -13.52
CA PRO A 31 -11.62 4.69 -13.27
C PRO A 31 -10.39 5.30 -12.59
N SER A 32 -9.40 4.49 -12.20
CA SER A 32 -8.11 4.93 -11.67
C SER A 32 -7.11 5.39 -12.73
N ASP A 33 -7.36 5.15 -14.05
CA ASP A 33 -6.39 5.40 -15.13
C ASP A 33 -6.71 6.63 -15.99
N VAL A 34 -7.65 7.50 -15.62
CA VAL A 34 -7.85 8.78 -16.30
C VAL A 34 -6.80 9.77 -15.79
N PRO A 35 -5.80 10.16 -16.59
CA PRO A 35 -4.86 11.19 -16.17
C PRO A 35 -5.60 12.50 -16.00
N ASN A 36 -5.69 12.98 -14.77
CA ASN A 36 -6.20 14.30 -14.50
C ASN A 36 -5.17 15.31 -15.05
N PRO A 37 -5.51 16.23 -15.97
CA PRO A 37 -4.56 17.16 -16.58
C PRO A 37 -3.85 18.11 -15.60
N VAL A 38 -4.26 18.13 -14.33
CA VAL A 38 -3.57 18.85 -13.24
C VAL A 38 -2.40 18.05 -12.66
N ASP A 39 -2.25 16.76 -13.01
CA ASP A 39 -1.33 15.81 -12.35
C ASP A 39 0.11 15.81 -12.88
N SER A 40 0.45 16.57 -13.90
CA SER A 40 1.81 16.55 -14.47
C SER A 40 2.91 17.06 -13.52
N ALA A 41 2.53 17.72 -12.41
CA ALA A 41 3.46 18.19 -11.37
C ALA A 41 3.62 17.18 -10.21
N TRP A 42 2.73 16.17 -10.12
CA TRP A 42 2.67 15.22 -9.00
C TRP A 42 3.13 13.81 -9.43
N THR A 43 4.23 13.71 -10.13
CA THR A 43 4.74 12.41 -10.57
C THR A 43 5.69 11.83 -9.55
N THR A 44 5.54 10.53 -9.29
CA THR A 44 6.63 9.70 -8.76
C THR A 44 7.69 9.62 -9.85
N ILE A 45 8.75 10.40 -9.73
CA ILE A 45 9.83 10.36 -10.72
C ILE A 45 10.78 9.24 -10.30
N THR A 46 10.68 8.10 -10.97
CA THR A 46 11.76 7.13 -11.04
C THR A 46 12.79 7.66 -12.03
N ASP A 47 13.63 8.57 -11.58
CA ASP A 47 14.76 8.95 -12.41
C ASP A 47 15.89 7.96 -12.16
N SER A 48 16.06 7.02 -13.08
CA SER A 48 17.18 6.08 -13.11
C SER A 48 18.54 6.78 -13.31
N THR A 49 18.52 8.10 -13.53
CA THR A 49 19.74 8.91 -13.74
C THR A 49 20.28 9.49 -12.44
N ILE A 50 19.55 9.40 -11.32
CA ILE A 50 20.09 9.81 -10.03
C ILE A 50 21.14 8.78 -9.59
N ASN A 51 22.39 9.15 -9.73
CA ASN A 51 23.50 8.34 -9.22
C ASN A 51 23.48 8.38 -7.70
N THR A 52 22.87 7.37 -7.08
CA THR A 52 22.71 7.26 -5.63
C THR A 52 24.03 7.14 -4.88
N ASN A 53 25.14 6.87 -5.56
CA ASN A 53 26.45 6.76 -4.95
C ASN A 53 27.09 8.10 -4.55
N ASN A 54 26.55 9.23 -5.02
CA ASN A 54 27.04 10.59 -4.73
C ASN A 54 26.02 11.45 -3.98
N LEU A 55 25.03 10.85 -3.35
CA LEU A 55 24.03 11.59 -2.58
C LEU A 55 24.63 12.06 -1.26
N LEU A 56 24.77 13.36 -1.10
CA LEU A 56 25.11 13.99 0.17
C LEU A 56 23.90 13.87 1.10
N VAL A 57 23.91 12.83 1.93
CA VAL A 57 22.86 12.59 2.91
C VAL A 57 23.05 13.59 4.05
N ASN A 58 22.04 14.45 4.23
CA ASN A 58 21.76 15.22 5.43
C ASN A 58 23.00 15.75 6.17
N SER A 59 23.79 16.59 5.53
CA SER A 59 24.95 17.20 6.17
C SER A 59 24.71 18.69 6.39
N SER A 60 25.35 19.23 7.40
CA SER A 60 25.46 20.68 7.62
C SER A 60 26.00 21.45 6.40
N THR A 61 26.53 20.71 5.42
CA THR A 61 27.05 21.23 4.15
C THR A 61 26.02 21.34 3.05
N CYS A 62 24.77 20.84 3.26
CA CYS A 62 23.70 20.83 2.26
C CYS A 62 22.50 21.69 2.71
N PRO A 63 22.60 23.03 2.63
CA PRO A 63 21.58 23.95 3.18
C PRO A 63 20.22 23.83 2.49
N ASN A 64 20.17 23.25 1.29
CA ASN A 64 18.94 23.03 0.54
C ASN A 64 18.34 21.63 0.75
N ALA A 65 18.81 20.83 1.71
CA ALA A 65 18.18 19.55 2.03
C ALA A 65 16.73 19.79 2.45
N PRO A 66 15.73 19.11 1.83
CA PRO A 66 14.33 19.35 2.12
C PRO A 66 14.02 19.14 3.60
N ASN A 67 13.31 20.09 4.21
CA ASN A 67 12.90 20.03 5.62
C ASN A 67 11.39 20.23 5.71
N TYR A 68 10.69 19.29 6.34
CA TYR A 68 9.24 19.34 6.54
C TYR A 68 8.83 19.63 7.99
N GLY A 69 9.79 20.10 8.81
CA GLY A 69 9.58 20.44 10.22
C GLY A 69 9.69 19.25 11.16
N ASP A 70 9.42 18.03 10.69
CA ASP A 70 9.53 16.79 11.45
C ASP A 70 10.13 15.68 10.58
N SER A 71 10.69 14.66 11.19
CA SER A 71 11.17 13.44 10.55
C SER A 71 10.05 12.47 10.19
N ILE A 72 8.87 12.61 10.80
CA ILE A 72 7.67 11.84 10.53
C ILE A 72 6.51 12.82 10.30
N VAL A 73 5.90 12.75 9.12
CA VAL A 73 4.72 13.52 8.79
C VAL A 73 3.49 12.61 8.73
N TYR A 74 2.37 13.10 9.25
CA TYR A 74 1.15 12.32 9.37
C TYR A 74 0.02 12.96 8.56
N VAL A 75 -0.76 12.11 7.87
CA VAL A 75 -2.08 12.53 7.43
C VAL A 75 -2.94 12.80 8.66
N LYS A 76 -3.78 13.84 8.60
CA LYS A 76 -4.71 14.19 9.68
C LYS A 76 -6.13 14.25 9.14
N PRO A 77 -7.15 14.07 10.00
CA PRO A 77 -8.55 14.24 9.59
C PRO A 77 -8.76 15.65 9.01
N LYS A 78 -9.43 15.70 7.87
CA LYS A 78 -9.76 16.95 7.20
C LYS A 78 -11.15 16.88 6.59
N GLN A 79 -11.93 17.94 6.76
CA GLN A 79 -13.23 18.07 6.08
C GLN A 79 -12.99 18.52 4.63
N GLY A 80 -13.07 17.55 3.72
CA GLY A 80 -12.92 17.77 2.28
C GLY A 80 -11.48 18.01 1.82
N GLY A 81 -11.15 17.48 0.65
CA GLY A 81 -9.86 17.58 0.00
C GLY A 81 -8.75 16.81 0.69
N ASP A 82 -7.56 16.86 0.10
CA ASP A 82 -6.39 16.14 0.55
C ASP A 82 -5.60 16.91 1.63
N PHE A 83 -4.84 16.19 2.43
CA PHE A 83 -3.94 16.74 3.43
C PHE A 83 -2.53 16.83 2.87
N PHE A 84 -1.90 18.01 2.98
CA PHE A 84 -0.58 18.29 2.42
C PHE A 84 0.44 18.62 3.51
N ALA A 85 1.69 18.15 3.32
CA ALA A 85 2.86 18.62 4.03
C ALA A 85 3.71 19.47 3.09
N ASN A 86 4.09 20.67 3.52
CA ASN A 86 4.93 21.57 2.74
C ASN A 86 6.33 21.65 3.34
N PRO A 87 7.39 21.79 2.52
CA PRO A 87 8.72 22.06 3.05
C PRO A 87 8.74 23.41 3.75
N VAL A 88 9.44 23.49 4.88
CA VAL A 88 9.62 24.72 5.66
C VAL A 88 10.84 25.54 5.20
N ASN A 89 11.65 24.98 4.31
CA ASN A 89 12.79 25.63 3.69
C ASN A 89 12.65 25.63 2.15
N ASN A 90 13.64 26.22 1.46
CA ASN A 90 13.66 26.35 -0.01
C ASN A 90 12.50 27.16 -0.59
N ILE A 91 11.81 27.95 0.23
CA ILE A 91 10.70 28.81 -0.21
C ILE A 91 11.25 29.85 -1.19
N GLY A 92 10.68 29.89 -2.41
CA GLY A 92 11.13 30.79 -3.47
C GLY A 92 12.44 30.37 -4.15
N VAL A 93 13.07 29.27 -3.76
CA VAL A 93 14.26 28.75 -4.43
C VAL A 93 13.85 27.90 -5.62
N ASN A 94 14.29 28.31 -6.81
CA ASN A 94 14.02 27.52 -8.02
C ASN A 94 14.85 26.24 -8.03
N GLY A 95 14.16 25.11 -8.23
CA GLY A 95 14.79 23.78 -8.27
C GLY A 95 13.76 22.68 -8.53
N THR A 96 14.20 21.44 -8.37
CA THR A 96 13.34 20.28 -8.60
C THR A 96 13.47 19.29 -7.44
N TYR A 97 12.32 18.84 -6.94
CA TYR A 97 12.21 17.81 -5.92
C TYR A 97 12.06 16.43 -6.54
N PHE A 98 12.69 15.46 -5.91
CA PHE A 98 12.63 14.03 -6.25
C PHE A 98 12.41 13.22 -4.98
N SER A 99 11.86 12.02 -5.10
CA SER A 99 11.71 11.11 -3.96
C SER A 99 11.88 9.66 -4.38
N TRP A 100 12.34 8.85 -3.44
CA TRP A 100 12.36 7.38 -3.56
C TRP A 100 12.23 6.73 -2.18
N PRO A 101 11.68 5.50 -2.08
CA PRO A 101 11.09 4.74 -3.17
C PRO A 101 9.86 5.43 -3.77
N ASP A 102 9.28 4.85 -4.83
CA ASP A 102 8.01 5.31 -5.36
C ASP A 102 6.90 5.21 -4.31
N GLY A 103 5.79 5.91 -4.51
CA GLY A 103 4.65 5.90 -3.56
C GLY A 103 4.44 7.24 -2.85
N LEU A 104 5.42 8.15 -2.88
CA LEU A 104 5.26 9.51 -2.38
C LEU A 104 4.69 10.42 -3.48
N LYS A 105 3.55 11.03 -3.21
CA LYS A 105 2.94 12.04 -4.11
C LYS A 105 3.51 13.42 -3.78
N ILE A 106 4.60 13.77 -4.42
CA ILE A 106 5.31 15.04 -4.22
C ILE A 106 5.23 15.95 -5.44
N ASN A 107 4.99 17.23 -5.23
CA ASN A 107 5.06 18.22 -6.29
C ASN A 107 6.53 18.56 -6.58
N LYS A 108 6.98 18.26 -7.79
CA LYS A 108 8.38 18.44 -8.21
C LYS A 108 8.90 19.89 -8.15
N ASN A 109 8.00 20.88 -8.21
CA ASN A 109 8.38 22.30 -8.20
C ASN A 109 8.34 22.91 -6.80
N SER A 110 7.30 22.60 -6.01
CA SER A 110 7.09 23.19 -4.68
C SER A 110 7.59 22.30 -3.54
N GLY A 111 7.78 21.00 -3.78
CA GLY A 111 8.09 20.04 -2.73
C GLY A 111 6.88 19.69 -1.85
N ALA A 112 5.69 20.20 -2.12
CA ALA A 112 4.50 19.86 -1.36
C ALA A 112 4.17 18.37 -1.53
N ILE A 113 3.92 17.67 -0.42
CA ILE A 113 3.58 16.25 -0.40
C ILE A 113 2.10 16.11 -0.14
N ASN A 114 1.38 15.42 -1.02
CA ASN A 114 0.01 15.01 -0.79
C ASN A 114 0.00 13.73 0.07
N LEU A 115 -0.18 13.87 1.37
CA LEU A 115 -0.15 12.76 2.32
C LEU A 115 -1.36 11.84 2.17
N SER A 116 -2.50 12.37 1.74
CA SER A 116 -3.72 11.56 1.53
C SER A 116 -3.59 10.56 0.38
N GLN A 117 -2.70 10.84 -0.58
CA GLN A 117 -2.47 10.00 -1.74
C GLN A 117 -1.12 9.26 -1.70
N SER A 118 -0.28 9.55 -0.71
CA SER A 118 1.01 8.89 -0.51
C SER A 118 0.85 7.57 0.23
N GLU A 119 1.75 6.63 -0.03
CA GLU A 119 1.82 5.40 0.75
C GLU A 119 2.36 5.70 2.15
N SER A 120 1.60 5.34 3.18
CA SER A 120 1.94 5.50 4.60
C SER A 120 2.72 4.30 5.14
N GLY A 121 3.37 4.48 6.31
CA GLY A 121 4.23 3.45 6.90
C GLY A 121 5.53 3.23 6.10
N VAL A 122 5.95 4.20 5.31
CA VAL A 122 7.12 4.12 4.41
C VAL A 122 8.13 5.21 4.73
N ARG A 123 9.40 4.84 4.68
CA ARG A 123 10.55 5.75 4.79
C ARG A 123 11.00 6.17 3.40
N TYR A 124 11.05 7.47 3.16
CA TYR A 124 11.44 8.07 1.89
C TYR A 124 12.74 8.85 2.02
N ASN A 125 13.54 8.87 0.96
CA ASN A 125 14.50 9.92 0.71
C ASN A 125 13.84 10.98 -0.17
N ILE A 126 14.07 12.25 0.15
CA ILE A 126 13.59 13.37 -0.64
C ILE A 126 14.80 14.21 -1.01
N ALA A 127 14.99 14.42 -2.30
CA ALA A 127 16.09 15.21 -2.84
C ALA A 127 15.58 16.54 -3.39
N PHE A 128 16.42 17.55 -3.32
CA PHE A 128 16.24 18.84 -3.99
C PHE A 128 17.50 19.20 -4.78
N VAL A 129 17.30 19.54 -6.05
CA VAL A 129 18.36 20.04 -6.93
C VAL A 129 18.04 21.48 -7.29
N LYS A 130 18.85 22.42 -6.81
CA LYS A 130 18.69 23.84 -7.13
C LYS A 130 18.99 24.10 -8.60
N LYS A 131 18.16 24.89 -9.26
CA LYS A 131 18.34 25.24 -10.68
C LYS A 131 19.71 25.88 -10.92
N GLY A 132 20.42 25.38 -11.93
CA GLY A 132 21.77 25.85 -12.29
C GLY A 132 22.90 25.22 -11.48
N THR A 133 22.61 24.27 -10.59
CA THR A 133 23.61 23.46 -9.88
C THR A 133 23.45 21.98 -10.21
N LYS A 134 24.45 21.16 -9.89
CA LYS A 134 24.40 19.70 -9.91
C LYS A 134 24.31 19.12 -8.49
N ASP A 135 24.31 19.98 -7.47
CA ASP A 135 24.31 19.55 -6.09
C ASP A 135 22.94 19.00 -5.71
N THR A 136 22.93 17.78 -5.27
CA THR A 136 21.73 17.09 -4.82
C THR A 136 21.72 17.01 -3.30
N CYS A 137 20.84 17.76 -2.68
CA CYS A 137 20.63 17.74 -1.24
C CYS A 137 19.51 16.76 -0.88
N VAL A 138 19.77 15.81 0.01
CA VAL A 138 18.83 14.75 0.37
C VAL A 138 18.51 14.79 1.85
N SER A 139 17.25 14.56 2.17
CA SER A 139 16.77 14.30 3.52
C SER A 139 15.94 13.01 3.57
N GLN A 140 15.80 12.44 4.76
CA GLN A 140 14.89 11.33 4.99
C GLN A 140 13.59 11.84 5.63
N LEU A 141 12.47 11.24 5.20
CA LEU A 141 11.15 11.51 5.74
C LEU A 141 10.37 10.22 5.84
N ILE A 142 9.59 10.07 6.92
CA ILE A 142 8.63 8.98 7.05
C ILE A 142 7.23 9.56 6.86
N VAL A 143 6.43 8.96 5.99
CA VAL A 143 4.98 9.17 6.02
C VAL A 143 4.42 8.21 7.07
N GLY A 144 3.95 8.78 8.17
CA GLY A 144 3.46 8.03 9.33
C GLY A 144 2.31 7.10 8.97
N GLY A 145 2.25 5.96 9.65
CA GLY A 145 1.25 4.93 9.42
C GLY A 145 1.77 3.52 9.66
N LEU A 146 1.11 2.56 9.05
CA LEU A 146 1.25 1.13 9.31
C LEU A 146 1.85 0.39 8.11
N SER A 147 2.67 -0.62 8.41
CA SER A 147 3.11 -1.65 7.45
C SER A 147 3.14 -3.02 8.13
N TYR A 148 3.46 -4.07 7.36
CA TYR A 148 3.77 -5.41 7.87
C TYR A 148 5.11 -5.87 7.33
N MET A 149 5.77 -6.79 8.06
CA MET A 149 7.01 -7.38 7.62
C MET A 149 6.78 -8.33 6.43
N ASP A 150 7.59 -8.21 5.39
CA ASP A 150 7.73 -9.28 4.43
C ASP A 150 8.33 -10.49 5.15
N ALA A 151 7.59 -11.59 5.20
CA ALA A 151 8.03 -12.77 5.93
C ALA A 151 7.40 -14.06 5.41
N ILE A 152 8.07 -15.17 5.70
CA ILE A 152 7.54 -16.51 5.55
C ILE A 152 7.12 -16.99 6.95
N TYR A 153 5.85 -17.30 7.11
CA TYR A 153 5.24 -17.80 8.34
C TYR A 153 4.98 -19.30 8.20
N VAL A 154 5.66 -20.08 9.01
CA VAL A 154 5.55 -21.54 8.99
C VAL A 154 4.59 -21.97 10.09
N LEU A 155 3.33 -22.23 9.72
CA LEU A 155 2.24 -22.43 10.66
C LEU A 155 2.45 -23.66 11.57
N ASP A 156 3.13 -24.69 11.09
CA ASP A 156 3.46 -25.91 11.85
C ASP A 156 4.51 -25.64 12.96
N GLN A 157 5.19 -24.50 12.90
CA GLN A 157 6.19 -24.07 13.88
C GLN A 157 5.68 -22.99 14.83
N ASN A 158 4.36 -22.84 14.95
CA ASN A 158 3.68 -21.82 15.78
C ASN A 158 3.94 -20.36 15.35
N ASP A 159 4.45 -20.13 14.14
CA ASP A 159 4.62 -18.80 13.57
C ASP A 159 3.34 -18.39 12.84
N THR A 160 2.33 -17.97 13.61
CA THR A 160 0.96 -17.86 13.12
C THR A 160 0.44 -16.43 13.05
N LEU A 161 1.19 -15.46 13.56
CA LEU A 161 0.73 -14.07 13.72
C LEU A 161 1.63 -13.07 12.98
N ALA A 162 1.07 -12.34 12.02
CA ALA A 162 1.73 -11.18 11.44
C ALA A 162 1.38 -9.93 12.24
N LYS A 163 2.41 -9.29 12.81
CA LYS A 163 2.25 -8.09 13.62
C LYS A 163 2.45 -6.82 12.78
N PRO A 164 1.70 -5.75 13.05
CA PRO A 164 1.92 -4.46 12.40
C PRO A 164 3.25 -3.83 12.80
N ILE A 165 3.80 -3.06 11.87
CA ILE A 165 4.98 -2.21 12.04
C ILE A 165 4.53 -0.76 11.91
N PHE A 166 4.84 0.07 12.89
CA PHE A 166 4.42 1.47 12.92
C PHE A 166 5.56 2.38 12.43
N ASN A 167 5.21 3.37 11.58
CA ASN A 167 6.13 4.42 11.13
C ASN A 167 7.44 3.88 10.51
N ALA A 168 7.35 2.81 9.73
CA ALA A 168 8.51 2.14 9.12
C ALA A 168 9.63 1.80 10.14
N ASP A 169 9.28 1.55 11.40
CA ASP A 169 10.19 1.12 12.46
C ASP A 169 9.79 -0.27 13.00
N PRO A 170 10.53 -1.34 12.62
CA PRO A 170 10.22 -2.70 13.04
C PRO A 170 10.40 -2.95 14.55
N PHE A 171 11.03 -2.01 15.26
CA PHE A 171 11.27 -2.09 16.70
C PHE A 171 10.38 -1.14 17.51
N ALA A 172 9.53 -0.37 16.84
CA ALA A 172 8.59 0.52 17.52
C ALA A 172 7.58 -0.27 18.38
N THR A 173 7.30 0.26 19.56
CA THR A 173 6.19 -0.24 20.38
C THR A 173 4.85 0.10 19.72
N SER A 174 3.85 -0.77 19.93
CA SER A 174 2.50 -0.51 19.45
C SER A 174 1.92 0.76 20.05
N VAL A 175 1.34 1.60 19.21
CA VAL A 175 0.56 2.79 19.63
C VAL A 175 -0.88 2.41 19.99
N CYS A 176 -1.24 1.13 19.82
CA CYS A 176 -2.57 0.60 20.05
C CYS A 176 -2.65 -0.13 21.38
N ASP A 177 -3.70 0.14 22.17
CA ASP A 177 -4.02 -0.63 23.35
C ASP A 177 -4.91 -1.79 22.94
N ALA A 178 -4.39 -2.99 23.07
CA ALA A 178 -5.02 -4.20 22.57
C ALA A 178 -5.00 -5.34 23.60
N SER A 179 -4.98 -4.99 24.87
CA SER A 179 -4.88 -5.97 25.97
C SER A 179 -6.05 -6.96 26.00
N ASP A 180 -7.22 -6.55 25.52
CA ASP A 180 -8.45 -7.34 25.46
C ASP A 180 -8.83 -7.84 24.05
N ASP A 181 -7.90 -7.73 23.10
CA ASP A 181 -8.12 -8.05 21.68
C ASP A 181 -7.92 -9.55 21.40
N THR A 182 -8.98 -10.34 21.58
CA THR A 182 -8.91 -11.81 21.54
C THR A 182 -9.64 -12.44 20.35
N ASP A 183 -10.64 -11.76 19.77
CA ASP A 183 -11.58 -12.35 18.79
C ASP A 183 -11.43 -11.78 17.36
N TYR A 184 -12.00 -12.52 16.38
CA TYR A 184 -12.01 -12.19 14.96
C TYR A 184 -13.40 -12.41 14.34
N PRO A 185 -14.14 -11.39 13.93
CA PRO A 185 -13.96 -9.98 14.29
C PRO A 185 -14.18 -9.77 15.79
N ASP A 186 -13.58 -8.74 16.33
CA ASP A 186 -13.83 -8.34 17.72
C ASP A 186 -15.28 -7.83 17.85
N ASN A 187 -16.09 -8.56 18.58
CA ASN A 187 -17.51 -8.24 18.81
C ASN A 187 -17.74 -7.32 20.03
N ASN A 188 -16.70 -7.02 20.79
CA ASN A 188 -16.79 -6.29 22.06
C ASN A 188 -16.92 -4.76 21.88
N GLY A 189 -17.12 -4.30 20.65
CA GLY A 189 -17.20 -2.87 20.36
C GLY A 189 -15.86 -2.16 20.58
N ASN A 190 -15.76 -0.95 20.06
CA ASN A 190 -14.49 -0.24 20.11
C ASN A 190 -14.24 0.50 21.43
N GLY A 191 -15.09 0.41 22.42
CA GLY A 191 -14.91 0.97 23.75
C GLY A 191 -14.04 2.23 23.81
N ASN A 192 -13.06 2.28 24.70
CA ASN A 192 -12.04 3.34 24.76
C ASN A 192 -10.83 3.06 23.88
N ASN A 193 -10.99 2.30 22.79
CA ASN A 193 -9.88 1.89 21.96
C ASN A 193 -9.14 3.05 21.34
N LYS A 194 -7.85 2.93 21.41
CA LYS A 194 -6.93 3.88 20.85
C LYS A 194 -6.79 3.71 19.34
N CYS A 195 -6.90 2.49 18.83
CA CYS A 195 -6.82 2.20 17.39
C CYS A 195 -8.07 1.46 16.91
N VAL A 196 -8.32 1.56 15.60
CA VAL A 196 -9.39 0.83 14.91
C VAL A 196 -8.81 0.18 13.66
N PHE A 197 -9.11 -1.10 13.44
CA PHE A 197 -8.70 -1.80 12.23
C PHE A 197 -9.90 -2.48 11.60
N ASP A 198 -9.84 -2.59 10.27
CA ASP A 198 -10.83 -3.31 9.46
C ASP A 198 -12.26 -2.75 9.57
N ASP A 199 -12.39 -1.46 9.86
CA ASP A 199 -13.67 -0.76 9.88
C ASP A 199 -13.98 -0.19 8.49
N ASP A 200 -14.51 -1.05 7.64
CA ASP A 200 -14.90 -0.75 6.26
C ASP A 200 -16.36 -1.16 6.02
N LEU A 201 -16.86 -0.92 4.82
CA LEU A 201 -18.20 -1.34 4.42
C LEU A 201 -18.34 -2.87 4.46
N PRO A 202 -19.54 -3.39 4.75
CA PRO A 202 -19.80 -4.83 4.69
C PRO A 202 -19.37 -5.44 3.34
N GLY A 203 -18.69 -6.57 3.38
CA GLY A 203 -18.09 -7.23 2.21
C GLY A 203 -16.73 -6.68 1.77
N GLN A 204 -16.31 -5.51 2.24
CA GLN A 204 -14.99 -4.92 1.96
C GLN A 204 -13.98 -5.17 3.08
N LYS A 205 -14.44 -5.49 4.29
CA LYS A 205 -13.57 -5.82 5.41
C LYS A 205 -12.65 -6.99 5.11
N ALA A 206 -11.43 -6.94 5.60
CA ALA A 206 -10.48 -8.05 5.50
C ALA A 206 -11.06 -9.32 6.16
N ASN A 207 -11.74 -9.16 7.30
CA ASN A 207 -12.42 -10.27 7.98
C ASN A 207 -13.55 -10.88 7.14
N ASP A 208 -14.30 -10.12 6.37
CA ASP A 208 -15.31 -10.64 5.42
C ASP A 208 -14.64 -11.47 4.31
N GLN A 209 -13.44 -11.07 3.89
CA GLN A 209 -12.62 -11.77 2.91
C GLN A 209 -11.81 -12.93 3.51
N LYS A 210 -12.02 -13.26 4.79
CA LYS A 210 -11.37 -14.34 5.55
C LYS A 210 -9.90 -14.09 5.93
N LEU A 211 -9.37 -12.88 5.74
CA LEU A 211 -8.11 -12.48 6.37
C LEU A 211 -8.43 -12.02 7.79
N ARG A 212 -8.04 -12.81 8.80
CA ARG A 212 -8.42 -12.61 10.19
C ARG A 212 -7.56 -11.54 10.87
N VAL A 213 -8.04 -10.31 10.82
CA VAL A 213 -7.41 -9.12 11.40
C VAL A 213 -8.08 -8.80 12.74
N ARG A 214 -7.30 -8.64 13.79
CA ARG A 214 -7.79 -8.13 15.08
C ARG A 214 -8.13 -6.64 14.97
N THR A 215 -9.32 -6.28 15.38
CA THR A 215 -9.87 -4.93 15.15
C THR A 215 -9.28 -3.84 16.04
N LYS A 216 -8.57 -4.22 17.12
CA LYS A 216 -7.90 -3.27 18.03
C LYS A 216 -6.39 -3.19 17.84
N SER A 217 -5.74 -4.30 17.49
CA SER A 217 -4.28 -4.40 17.38
C SER A 217 -3.74 -4.41 15.96
N GLY A 218 -4.58 -4.74 14.97
CA GLY A 218 -4.16 -4.97 13.61
C GLY A 218 -3.36 -6.27 13.40
N ILE A 219 -3.24 -7.12 14.41
CA ILE A 219 -2.55 -8.41 14.28
C ILE A 219 -3.35 -9.32 13.35
N ILE A 220 -2.68 -9.90 12.35
CA ILE A 220 -3.28 -10.86 11.43
C ILE A 220 -3.02 -12.27 11.94
N ASN A 221 -4.07 -13.05 12.19
CA ASN A 221 -3.97 -14.47 12.51
C ASN A 221 -3.99 -15.30 11.23
N LEU A 222 -2.83 -15.69 10.77
CA LEU A 222 -2.63 -16.37 9.50
C LEU A 222 -3.18 -17.79 9.52
N LYS A 223 -2.98 -18.52 10.65
CA LYS A 223 -3.52 -19.87 10.82
C LYS A 223 -5.04 -19.87 10.71
N LYS A 224 -5.70 -19.04 11.49
CA LYS A 224 -7.17 -18.91 11.45
C LYS A 224 -7.67 -18.43 10.08
N SER A 225 -6.93 -17.55 9.41
CA SER A 225 -7.29 -17.11 8.06
C SER A 225 -7.33 -18.26 7.06
N VAL A 226 -6.35 -19.15 7.10
CA VAL A 226 -6.33 -20.35 6.23
C VAL A 226 -7.43 -21.32 6.62
N GLU A 227 -7.63 -21.59 7.91
CA GLU A 227 -8.66 -22.47 8.45
C GLU A 227 -10.07 -22.00 8.06
N ASP A 228 -10.32 -20.69 8.08
CA ASP A 228 -11.60 -20.09 7.73
C ASP A 228 -11.79 -19.94 6.21
N GLY A 229 -10.83 -20.37 5.40
CA GLY A 229 -10.94 -20.49 3.95
C GLY A 229 -10.50 -19.24 3.17
N LEU A 230 -9.49 -18.50 3.64
CA LEU A 230 -8.91 -17.37 2.90
C LEU A 230 -8.58 -17.73 1.44
N PHE A 231 -8.06 -18.94 1.19
CA PHE A 231 -7.73 -19.46 -0.14
C PHE A 231 -8.73 -20.51 -0.64
N GLY A 232 -9.92 -20.59 -0.04
CA GLY A 232 -10.91 -21.61 -0.36
C GLY A 232 -10.67 -22.95 0.35
N LYS A 233 -11.41 -23.98 -0.07
CA LYS A 233 -11.36 -25.31 0.58
C LYS A 233 -10.11 -26.13 0.26
N ASN A 234 -9.55 -25.95 -0.92
CA ASN A 234 -8.38 -26.71 -1.41
C ASN A 234 -7.32 -25.76 -1.97
N PRO A 235 -6.59 -25.04 -1.11
CA PRO A 235 -5.59 -24.11 -1.55
C PRO A 235 -4.43 -24.81 -2.27
N LYS A 236 -3.91 -24.18 -3.32
CA LYS A 236 -2.78 -24.64 -4.11
C LYS A 236 -1.55 -23.80 -3.82
N ASN A 237 -0.37 -24.39 -4.04
CA ASN A 237 0.89 -23.66 -3.95
C ASN A 237 0.90 -22.47 -4.92
N GLY A 238 1.18 -21.28 -4.39
CA GLY A 238 1.16 -20.03 -5.14
C GLY A 238 -0.19 -19.31 -5.18
N ASP A 239 -1.26 -19.89 -4.60
CA ASP A 239 -2.52 -19.15 -4.45
C ASP A 239 -2.28 -17.87 -3.67
N SER A 240 -2.79 -16.76 -4.19
CA SER A 240 -2.48 -15.43 -3.70
C SER A 240 -3.74 -14.59 -3.58
N LYS A 241 -3.80 -13.77 -2.54
CA LYS A 241 -4.81 -12.73 -2.36
C LYS A 241 -4.18 -11.41 -1.96
N LYS A 242 -4.65 -10.32 -2.56
CA LYS A 242 -4.39 -8.96 -2.12
C LYS A 242 -5.61 -8.47 -1.36
N VAL A 243 -5.43 -8.12 -0.09
CA VAL A 243 -6.49 -7.66 0.80
C VAL A 243 -6.14 -6.28 1.32
N GLN A 244 -7.12 -5.38 1.31
CA GLN A 244 -6.98 -4.05 1.89
C GLN A 244 -7.49 -4.05 3.32
N ILE A 245 -6.73 -3.43 4.21
CA ILE A 245 -7.09 -3.20 5.61
C ILE A 245 -7.20 -1.71 5.83
N ARG A 246 -8.36 -1.23 6.24
CA ARG A 246 -8.58 0.14 6.67
C ARG A 246 -8.19 0.26 8.13
N TYR A 247 -7.59 1.38 8.53
CA TYR A 247 -7.16 1.55 9.90
C TYR A 247 -7.13 3.01 10.35
N GLU A 248 -7.24 3.21 11.66
CA GLU A 248 -7.08 4.48 12.37
C GLU A 248 -6.15 4.26 13.56
N LEU A 249 -5.08 5.06 13.67
CA LEU A 249 -4.10 4.93 14.75
C LEU A 249 -4.27 6.01 15.79
N ASN A 250 -3.98 5.66 17.04
CA ASN A 250 -3.93 6.62 18.16
C ASN A 250 -2.53 7.23 18.27
N ASP A 251 -2.12 7.92 17.23
CA ASP A 251 -0.84 8.62 17.14
C ASP A 251 -1.06 10.07 16.66
N ALA A 252 -0.01 10.71 16.16
CA ALA A 252 -0.09 12.05 15.64
C ALA A 252 -0.98 12.19 14.39
N SER A 253 -1.45 11.09 13.79
CA SER A 253 -2.46 11.11 12.72
C SER A 253 -3.86 11.48 13.23
N GLN A 254 -4.07 11.51 14.56
CA GLN A 254 -5.36 11.87 15.17
C GLN A 254 -6.53 11.03 14.65
N LYS A 255 -6.31 9.73 14.50
CA LYS A 255 -7.30 8.78 13.94
C LYS A 255 -7.74 9.13 12.51
N ALA A 256 -6.87 9.71 11.71
CA ALA A 256 -7.16 9.83 10.29
C ALA A 256 -7.34 8.45 9.68
N ASN A 257 -8.38 8.30 8.88
CA ASN A 257 -8.67 7.05 8.20
C ASN A 257 -7.62 6.79 7.12
N GLN A 258 -6.94 5.66 7.21
CA GLN A 258 -5.88 5.23 6.30
C GLN A 258 -6.13 3.79 5.85
N LYS A 259 -5.38 3.33 4.89
CA LYS A 259 -5.50 1.98 4.34
C LYS A 259 -4.15 1.42 3.94
N ILE A 260 -4.00 0.12 4.10
CA ILE A 260 -2.86 -0.64 3.61
C ILE A 260 -3.35 -1.87 2.86
N ALA A 261 -2.74 -2.18 1.74
CA ALA A 261 -2.91 -3.47 1.09
C ALA A 261 -1.83 -4.44 1.56
N VAL A 262 -2.20 -5.68 1.81
CA VAL A 262 -1.27 -6.79 2.07
C VAL A 262 -1.47 -7.85 1.01
N GLN A 263 -0.40 -8.49 0.58
CA GLN A 263 -0.45 -9.63 -0.32
C GLN A 263 -0.12 -10.89 0.46
N VAL A 264 -1.05 -11.84 0.46
CA VAL A 264 -0.89 -13.12 1.14
C VAL A 264 -0.76 -14.22 0.12
N VAL A 265 0.23 -15.11 0.28
CA VAL A 265 0.48 -16.22 -0.64
C VAL A 265 0.59 -17.53 0.14
N TYR A 266 -0.03 -18.57 -0.37
CA TYR A 266 -0.09 -19.88 0.27
C TYR A 266 0.86 -20.90 -0.36
N TYR A 267 1.50 -21.69 0.49
CA TYR A 267 2.21 -22.91 0.15
C TYR A 267 1.91 -23.98 1.20
N ASP A 268 1.76 -25.24 0.77
CA ASP A 268 1.50 -26.36 1.68
C ASP A 268 2.70 -26.71 2.55
N LYS A 269 3.94 -26.38 2.07
CA LYS A 269 5.20 -26.57 2.79
C LYS A 269 6.19 -25.47 2.46
N ALA A 270 7.05 -25.14 3.40
CA ALA A 270 8.12 -24.17 3.20
C ALA A 270 9.08 -24.55 2.05
N SER A 271 9.32 -25.85 1.85
CA SER A 271 10.15 -26.36 0.75
C SER A 271 9.57 -26.11 -0.65
N ASN A 272 8.29 -25.83 -0.76
CA ASN A 272 7.61 -25.57 -2.04
C ASN A 272 7.61 -24.08 -2.43
N ILE A 273 8.13 -23.21 -1.56
CA ILE A 273 8.30 -21.79 -1.87
C ILE A 273 9.47 -21.65 -2.85
N PRO A 274 9.28 -21.00 -4.03
CA PRO A 274 10.36 -20.78 -4.98
C PRO A 274 11.57 -20.06 -4.36
N GLY A 275 12.78 -20.51 -4.65
CA GLY A 275 14.00 -19.92 -4.08
C GLY A 275 14.14 -18.42 -4.34
N ALA A 276 13.75 -17.94 -5.53
CA ALA A 276 13.73 -16.51 -5.84
C ALA A 276 12.80 -15.73 -4.91
N THR A 277 11.62 -16.28 -4.59
CA THR A 277 10.65 -15.66 -3.67
C THR A 277 11.19 -15.64 -2.23
N GLN A 278 11.86 -16.71 -1.79
CA GLN A 278 12.52 -16.74 -0.47
C GLN A 278 13.60 -15.67 -0.36
N GLN A 279 14.43 -15.51 -1.39
CA GLN A 279 15.48 -14.48 -1.45
C GLN A 279 14.90 -13.07 -1.45
N GLU A 280 13.83 -12.85 -2.21
CA GLU A 280 13.12 -11.56 -2.25
C GLU A 280 12.61 -11.16 -0.87
N VAL A 281 11.89 -12.07 -0.19
CA VAL A 281 11.35 -11.83 1.16
C VAL A 281 12.50 -11.59 2.15
N ALA A 282 13.56 -12.39 2.12
CA ALA A 282 14.71 -12.21 3.00
C ALA A 282 15.39 -10.86 2.80
N SER A 283 15.58 -10.44 1.54
CA SER A 283 16.15 -9.13 1.20
C SER A 283 15.28 -7.97 1.70
N LYS A 284 13.97 -8.02 1.46
CA LYS A 284 13.02 -6.99 1.91
C LYS A 284 12.99 -6.89 3.43
N ARG A 285 12.93 -8.04 4.11
CA ARG A 285 13.01 -8.10 5.57
C ARG A 285 14.31 -7.48 6.10
N ALA A 286 15.47 -7.86 5.53
CA ALA A 286 16.76 -7.30 5.92
C ALA A 286 16.81 -5.78 5.73
N ASN A 287 16.28 -5.27 4.62
CA ASN A 287 16.22 -3.83 4.35
C ASN A 287 15.34 -3.11 5.39
N MET A 288 14.20 -3.67 5.77
CA MET A 288 13.34 -3.12 6.81
C MET A 288 14.05 -3.08 8.17
N LEU A 289 14.68 -4.18 8.57
CA LEU A 289 15.39 -4.30 9.86
C LEU A 289 16.64 -3.39 9.95
N THR A 290 17.21 -3.02 8.82
CA THR A 290 18.40 -2.12 8.76
C THR A 290 18.05 -0.69 8.32
N TYR A 291 16.76 -0.35 8.24
CA TYR A 291 16.26 0.95 7.78
C TYR A 291 16.77 1.36 6.39
N LYS A 292 17.15 0.39 5.59
CA LYS A 292 17.68 0.65 4.25
C LYS A 292 16.56 1.01 3.28
N ILE A 293 16.70 2.15 2.65
CA ILE A 293 15.80 2.60 1.59
C ILE A 293 16.31 2.01 0.27
N VAL A 294 15.42 1.37 -0.47
CA VAL A 294 15.72 0.80 -1.79
C VAL A 294 14.91 1.52 -2.86
N ASN A 295 15.48 1.64 -4.06
CA ASN A 295 14.79 2.23 -5.20
C ASN A 295 13.69 1.29 -5.71
N GLY A 296 12.72 1.88 -6.43
CA GLY A 296 11.64 1.17 -7.07
C GLY A 296 10.31 1.31 -6.34
N LYS A 297 9.27 0.76 -6.94
CA LYS A 297 7.92 0.84 -6.39
C LYS A 297 7.76 -0.09 -5.20
N PRO A 298 7.37 0.41 -4.03
CA PRO A 298 6.99 -0.45 -2.93
C PRO A 298 5.82 -1.31 -3.39
N ARG A 299 5.94 -2.62 -3.29
CA ARG A 299 4.79 -3.51 -3.39
C ARG A 299 4.13 -3.63 -2.03
N PRO A 300 2.86 -4.07 -1.98
CA PRO A 300 2.25 -4.44 -0.72
C PRO A 300 3.13 -5.42 0.06
N PRO A 301 3.17 -5.33 1.40
CA PRO A 301 3.84 -6.33 2.23
C PRO A 301 3.47 -7.74 1.81
N LEU A 302 4.45 -8.61 1.63
CA LEU A 302 4.27 -9.98 1.18
C LEU A 302 4.34 -10.93 2.37
N ILE A 303 3.20 -11.48 2.71
CA ILE A 303 3.03 -12.46 3.77
C ILE A 303 2.91 -13.84 3.11
N ILE A 304 3.93 -14.67 3.27
CA ILE A 304 3.92 -16.03 2.76
C ILE A 304 3.55 -16.98 3.89
N ILE A 305 2.53 -17.77 3.67
CA ILE A 305 2.05 -18.77 4.60
C ILE A 305 2.50 -20.16 4.11
N ALA A 306 3.17 -20.92 4.96
CA ALA A 306 3.56 -22.28 4.68
C ALA A 306 3.09 -23.22 5.80
N GLY A 307 2.65 -24.42 5.42
CA GLY A 307 2.10 -25.40 6.37
C GLY A 307 0.58 -25.30 6.54
N LEU A 308 0.01 -26.24 7.24
CA LEU A 308 -1.39 -26.67 7.29
C LEU A 308 -1.78 -27.57 6.10
N LYS A 309 -1.22 -28.76 6.08
CA LYS A 309 -1.86 -29.84 5.37
C LYS A 309 -2.99 -30.39 6.26
N LYS A 310 -4.24 -30.22 5.79
CA LYS A 310 -5.32 -31.05 6.30
C LYS A 310 -5.15 -32.48 5.82
#